data_703921d66185e64e6081d96d3fe5ed68
#
_entry.id   703921d66185e64e6081d96d3fe5ed68
#
_cell.length_a   1.000
_cell.length_b   1.000
_cell.length_c   1.000
_cell.angle_alpha   90.00
_cell.angle_beta   90.00
_cell.angle_gamma   90.00
#
_symmetry.space_group_name_H-M   'P 1'
#
loop_
_entity.id
_entity.type
_entity.pdbx_description
1 polymer ?
#
loop_
_entity_poly.entity_id
_entity_poly.type
_entity_poly.pdbx_seq_one_letter_code
_entity_poly.pdbx_strand_id
1 'polypeptide(L)'
;MIVYYSGTGNSRYCAEFLARHLEDECIDAFHFIRDGIAAEFISGKPWVFVSPTYAWQLPRIFADFIRSGNFDGSDDAYFVMTCGSSIGGAGAYNKALCQEKGLRYRGTMQVVMPENYVAMFAVPQEEEAKRIVHAGQRALKKAARCIAGKEDIPTKAAGIGGKLMSGIVNGLFYPLFVKDKAFRVSEACISCGKCAEVCVMNNIHLVEGKPVWKGNCTHCMACICDCPTAAIEYGRASVGKPRYHCPEVEE
;
A
#
# COMPACT_ATOMS: atom_id res chain seq x y z
N MET A 1 -0.38 -9.78 -15.26
CA MET A 1 0.79 -9.39 -14.44
C MET A 1 0.33 -8.64 -13.21
N ILE A 2 0.90 -8.96 -12.06
CA ILE A 2 0.57 -8.33 -10.79
C ILE A 2 1.63 -7.29 -10.46
N VAL A 3 1.21 -6.05 -10.18
CA VAL A 3 2.10 -4.95 -9.81
C VAL A 3 1.64 -4.41 -8.45
N TYR A 4 2.54 -4.35 -7.48
CA TYR A 4 2.16 -3.92 -6.14
C TYR A 4 3.06 -2.82 -5.56
N TYR A 5 2.50 -2.10 -4.59
CA TYR A 5 3.21 -1.25 -3.66
C TYR A 5 2.83 -1.62 -2.23
N SER A 6 3.84 -1.74 -1.35
CA SER A 6 3.62 -2.09 0.06
C SER A 6 4.60 -1.36 0.96
N GLY A 7 4.12 -0.77 2.07
CA GLY A 7 4.96 -0.14 3.09
C GLY A 7 5.45 -1.11 4.16
N THR A 8 4.57 -1.99 4.66
CA THR A 8 4.83 -2.89 5.80
C THR A 8 4.41 -4.34 5.56
N GLY A 9 4.23 -4.73 4.29
CA GLY A 9 4.05 -6.11 3.88
C GLY A 9 2.61 -6.53 3.53
N ASN A 10 1.54 -5.87 4.02
CA ASN A 10 0.16 -6.31 3.76
C ASN A 10 -0.16 -6.49 2.28
N SER A 11 0.13 -5.48 1.47
CA SER A 11 -0.16 -5.53 0.03
C SER A 11 0.79 -6.47 -0.71
N ARG A 12 2.05 -6.60 -0.26
CA ARG A 12 2.98 -7.61 -0.76
C ARG A 12 2.41 -9.02 -0.56
N TYR A 13 1.97 -9.34 0.67
CA TYR A 13 1.32 -10.62 0.95
C TYR A 13 0.15 -10.91 -0.01
N CYS A 14 -0.73 -9.92 -0.21
CA CYS A 14 -1.86 -10.06 -1.12
C CYS A 14 -1.43 -10.28 -2.58
N ALA A 15 -0.39 -9.57 -3.02
CA ALA A 15 0.14 -9.69 -4.38
C ALA A 15 0.78 -11.05 -4.62
N GLU A 16 1.61 -11.52 -3.71
CA GLU A 16 2.26 -12.83 -3.76
C GLU A 16 1.23 -13.98 -3.68
N PHE A 17 0.19 -13.83 -2.84
CA PHE A 17 -0.93 -14.77 -2.80
C PHE A 17 -1.62 -14.89 -4.16
N LEU A 18 -1.94 -13.76 -4.79
CA LEU A 18 -2.56 -13.74 -6.11
C LEU A 18 -1.64 -14.28 -7.19
N ALA A 19 -0.33 -13.99 -7.12
CA ALA A 19 0.65 -14.48 -8.07
C ALA A 19 0.70 -16.02 -8.09
N ARG A 20 0.72 -16.65 -6.91
CA ARG A 20 0.67 -18.11 -6.80
C ARG A 20 -0.63 -18.71 -7.36
N HIS A 21 -1.79 -18.09 -7.06
CA HIS A 21 -3.09 -18.60 -7.49
C HIS A 21 -3.38 -18.37 -8.99
N LEU A 22 -2.76 -17.38 -9.60
CA LEU A 22 -2.94 -17.02 -11.02
C LEU A 22 -1.77 -17.51 -11.90
N GLU A 23 -0.75 -18.12 -11.27
CA GLU A 23 0.49 -18.51 -11.94
C GLU A 23 1.05 -17.34 -12.77
N ASP A 24 1.19 -16.17 -12.14
CA ASP A 24 1.52 -14.93 -12.83
C ASP A 24 2.71 -14.22 -12.16
N GLU A 25 3.37 -13.35 -12.92
CA GLU A 25 4.47 -12.53 -12.41
C GLU A 25 3.99 -11.50 -11.39
N CYS A 26 4.86 -11.22 -10.42
CA CYS A 26 4.60 -10.27 -9.34
C CYS A 26 5.76 -9.26 -9.23
N ILE A 27 5.46 -7.99 -9.47
CA ILE A 27 6.44 -6.90 -9.55
C ILE A 27 6.23 -5.93 -8.40
N ASP A 28 7.29 -5.66 -7.62
CA ASP A 28 7.32 -4.59 -6.64
C ASP A 28 7.60 -3.24 -7.31
N ALA A 29 6.67 -2.32 -7.18
CA ALA A 29 6.82 -0.96 -7.70
C ALA A 29 7.80 -0.09 -6.88
N PHE A 30 8.35 -0.61 -5.76
CA PHE A 30 9.19 0.14 -4.84
C PHE A 30 10.35 0.85 -5.55
N HIS A 31 11.18 0.11 -6.29
CA HIS A 31 12.35 0.68 -6.97
C HIS A 31 11.97 1.63 -8.10
N PHE A 32 10.91 1.32 -8.84
CA PHE A 32 10.42 2.22 -9.90
C PHE A 32 9.99 3.57 -9.32
N ILE A 33 9.23 3.56 -8.22
CA ILE A 33 8.77 4.79 -7.56
C ILE A 33 9.95 5.54 -6.93
N ARG A 34 10.83 4.80 -6.20
CA ARG A 34 11.95 5.39 -5.47
C ARG A 34 12.97 6.06 -6.39
N ASP A 35 13.29 5.41 -7.50
CA ASP A 35 14.36 5.82 -8.39
C ASP A 35 13.83 6.63 -9.58
N GLY A 36 12.50 6.86 -9.63
CA GLY A 36 11.85 7.63 -10.70
C GLY A 36 11.92 6.94 -12.05
N ILE A 37 11.96 5.59 -12.08
CA ILE A 37 12.02 4.78 -13.28
C ILE A 37 10.60 4.61 -13.83
N ALA A 38 10.40 4.96 -15.10
CA ALA A 38 9.11 4.73 -15.75
C ALA A 38 8.81 3.22 -15.86
N ALA A 39 7.58 2.82 -15.53
CA ALA A 39 7.13 1.46 -15.75
C ALA A 39 6.93 1.23 -17.26
N GLU A 40 7.57 0.19 -17.79
CA GLU A 40 7.39 -0.27 -19.17
C GLU A 40 7.16 -1.77 -19.15
N PHE A 41 5.90 -2.18 -19.13
CA PHE A 41 5.53 -3.57 -18.98
C PHE A 41 4.62 -4.05 -20.11
N ILE A 42 4.81 -5.30 -20.50
CA ILE A 42 3.97 -5.98 -21.51
C ILE A 42 3.43 -7.27 -20.89
N SER A 43 2.12 -7.46 -20.92
CA SER A 43 1.49 -8.67 -20.42
C SER A 43 0.28 -9.09 -21.24
N GLY A 44 0.22 -10.37 -21.62
CA GLY A 44 -0.97 -10.98 -22.21
C GLY A 44 -2.05 -11.32 -21.18
N LYS A 45 -1.72 -11.26 -19.87
CA LYS A 45 -2.65 -11.44 -18.76
C LYS A 45 -3.15 -10.08 -18.24
N PRO A 46 -4.33 -10.03 -17.59
CA PRO A 46 -4.84 -8.79 -16.99
C PRO A 46 -3.85 -8.13 -16.04
N TRP A 47 -3.89 -6.80 -15.95
CA TRP A 47 -3.18 -6.03 -14.94
C TRP A 47 -3.87 -6.15 -13.60
N VAL A 48 -3.12 -6.46 -12.54
CA VAL A 48 -3.63 -6.51 -11.18
C VAL A 48 -2.81 -5.57 -10.31
N PHE A 49 -3.38 -4.41 -9.99
CA PHE A 49 -2.73 -3.40 -9.15
C PHE A 49 -3.08 -3.64 -7.69
N VAL A 50 -2.07 -3.93 -6.86
CA VAL A 50 -2.24 -4.25 -5.43
C VAL A 50 -1.59 -3.18 -4.57
N SER A 51 -2.34 -2.56 -3.66
CA SER A 51 -1.80 -1.48 -2.82
C SER A 51 -2.54 -1.30 -1.50
N PRO A 52 -1.94 -0.61 -0.52
CA PRO A 52 -2.68 -0.12 0.65
C PRO A 52 -3.68 0.96 0.26
N THR A 53 -4.61 1.24 1.18
CA THR A 53 -5.55 2.35 1.07
C THR A 53 -5.06 3.51 1.94
N TYR A 54 -4.76 4.65 1.32
CA TYR A 54 -4.41 5.88 2.04
C TYR A 54 -5.57 6.87 1.97
N ALA A 55 -6.20 7.12 3.11
CA ALA A 55 -7.38 7.97 3.20
C ALA A 55 -8.41 7.68 2.08
N TRP A 56 -8.79 6.43 1.95
CA TRP A 56 -9.83 5.90 1.02
C TRP A 56 -9.52 6.07 -0.49
N GLN A 57 -8.24 6.14 -0.86
CA GLN A 57 -7.78 6.08 -2.25
C GLN A 57 -6.48 5.27 -2.35
N LEU A 58 -5.98 5.04 -3.57
CA LEU A 58 -4.61 4.59 -3.78
C LEU A 58 -3.62 5.60 -3.16
N PRO A 59 -2.47 5.17 -2.64
CA PRO A 59 -1.38 6.08 -2.36
C PRO A 59 -1.05 6.91 -3.59
N ARG A 60 -0.90 8.25 -3.43
CA ARG A 60 -0.63 9.15 -4.57
C ARG A 60 0.57 8.70 -5.39
N ILE A 61 1.64 8.28 -4.71
CA ILE A 61 2.86 7.78 -5.36
C ILE A 61 2.60 6.55 -6.26
N PHE A 62 1.69 5.66 -5.88
CA PHE A 62 1.35 4.50 -6.67
C PHE A 62 0.38 4.84 -7.81
N ALA A 63 -0.56 5.75 -7.56
CA ALA A 63 -1.42 6.28 -8.63
C ALA A 63 -0.60 7.02 -9.71
N ASP A 64 0.39 7.81 -9.30
CA ASP A 64 1.28 8.54 -10.21
C ASP A 64 2.21 7.58 -10.97
N PHE A 65 2.71 6.53 -10.33
CA PHE A 65 3.43 5.44 -10.99
C PHE A 65 2.57 4.78 -12.09
N ILE A 66 1.30 4.48 -11.81
CA ILE A 66 0.39 3.91 -12.82
C ILE A 66 0.14 4.93 -13.94
N ARG A 67 -0.03 6.23 -13.66
CA ARG A 67 -0.24 7.27 -14.67
C ARG A 67 0.94 7.39 -15.61
N SER A 68 2.15 7.44 -15.07
CA SER A 68 3.37 7.66 -15.84
C SER A 68 3.86 6.41 -16.58
N GLY A 69 3.48 5.21 -16.14
CA GLY A 69 3.93 3.95 -16.74
C GLY A 69 3.19 3.58 -18.01
N ASN A 70 3.78 2.68 -18.79
CA ASN A 70 3.17 2.02 -19.95
C ASN A 70 2.83 0.57 -19.59
N PHE A 71 1.59 0.16 -19.85
CA PHE A 71 1.05 -1.14 -19.51
C PHE A 71 0.41 -1.75 -20.76
N ASP A 72 1.22 -2.40 -21.59
CA ASP A 72 0.84 -2.88 -22.90
C ASP A 72 0.41 -4.35 -22.90
N GLY A 73 -0.31 -4.76 -23.92
CA GLY A 73 -0.74 -6.14 -24.19
C GLY A 73 -2.17 -6.39 -23.74
N SER A 74 -2.48 -6.34 -22.45
CA SER A 74 -3.85 -6.51 -21.95
C SER A 74 -4.50 -5.17 -21.60
N ASP A 75 -5.77 -5.00 -22.02
CA ASP A 75 -6.56 -3.82 -21.65
C ASP A 75 -7.23 -3.96 -20.28
N ASP A 76 -7.36 -5.18 -19.74
CA ASP A 76 -8.09 -5.44 -18.50
C ASP A 76 -7.27 -5.06 -17.26
N ALA A 77 -7.87 -4.28 -16.34
CA ALA A 77 -7.24 -3.88 -15.09
C ALA A 77 -8.14 -4.14 -13.87
N TYR A 78 -7.59 -4.83 -12.89
CA TYR A 78 -8.17 -5.12 -11.58
C TYR A 78 -7.39 -4.40 -10.49
N PHE A 79 -8.10 -4.06 -9.41
CA PHE A 79 -7.47 -3.50 -8.21
C PHE A 79 -7.75 -4.37 -6.99
N VAL A 80 -6.72 -4.57 -6.16
CA VAL A 80 -6.85 -5.21 -4.86
C VAL A 80 -6.28 -4.26 -3.82
N MET A 81 -7.14 -3.74 -2.93
CA MET A 81 -6.74 -2.72 -1.97
C MET A 81 -6.85 -3.24 -0.55
N THR A 82 -5.72 -3.18 0.18
CA THR A 82 -5.67 -3.51 1.59
C THR A 82 -6.08 -2.32 2.45
N CYS A 83 -6.81 -2.56 3.53
CA CYS A 83 -7.27 -1.54 4.46
C CYS A 83 -7.49 -2.12 5.85
N GLY A 84 -7.46 -1.30 6.90
CA GLY A 84 -7.84 -1.73 8.25
C GLY A 84 -9.34 -1.98 8.41
N SER A 85 -10.19 -1.29 7.62
CA SER A 85 -11.65 -1.44 7.70
C SER A 85 -12.39 -1.27 6.37
N SER A 86 -12.14 -0.20 5.63
CA SER A 86 -12.87 0.14 4.41
C SER A 86 -12.00 0.91 3.41
N ILE A 87 -12.24 0.65 2.12
CA ILE A 87 -11.67 1.42 1.01
C ILE A 87 -12.55 2.60 0.58
N GLY A 88 -13.71 2.81 1.22
CA GLY A 88 -14.64 3.90 0.89
C GLY A 88 -15.04 3.93 -0.58
N GLY A 89 -14.80 5.05 -1.23
CA GLY A 89 -15.11 5.28 -2.65
C GLY A 89 -13.94 5.03 -3.61
N ALA A 90 -12.86 4.37 -3.18
CA ALA A 90 -11.66 4.15 -3.99
C ALA A 90 -11.92 3.55 -5.38
N GLY A 91 -12.92 2.66 -5.50
CA GLY A 91 -13.28 2.07 -6.79
C GLY A 91 -13.63 3.07 -7.90
N ALA A 92 -14.25 4.21 -7.54
CA ALA A 92 -14.55 5.26 -8.53
C ALA A 92 -13.28 5.96 -9.03
N TYR A 93 -12.30 6.19 -8.14
CA TYR A 93 -11.00 6.77 -8.51
C TYR A 93 -10.15 5.81 -9.32
N ASN A 94 -10.17 4.52 -8.97
CA ASN A 94 -9.48 3.48 -9.75
C ASN A 94 -10.08 3.36 -11.18
N LYS A 95 -11.41 3.47 -11.30
CA LYS A 95 -12.08 3.50 -12.58
C LYS A 95 -11.66 4.72 -13.43
N ALA A 96 -11.60 5.90 -12.80
CA ALA A 96 -11.13 7.11 -13.49
C ALA A 96 -9.66 6.97 -13.93
N LEU A 97 -8.80 6.40 -13.09
CA LEU A 97 -7.40 6.14 -13.44
C LEU A 97 -7.28 5.18 -14.64
N CYS A 98 -8.11 4.13 -14.70
CA CYS A 98 -8.16 3.26 -15.87
C CYS A 98 -8.57 4.03 -17.13
N GLN A 99 -9.56 4.92 -17.03
CA GLN A 99 -10.01 5.75 -18.17
C GLN A 99 -8.88 6.67 -18.67
N GLU A 100 -8.12 7.29 -17.75
CA GLU A 100 -6.93 8.11 -18.07
C GLU A 100 -5.87 7.29 -18.83
N LYS A 101 -5.75 5.99 -18.51
CA LYS A 101 -4.75 5.07 -19.08
C LYS A 101 -5.24 4.28 -20.30
N GLY A 102 -6.50 4.43 -20.70
CA GLY A 102 -7.09 3.62 -21.78
C GLY A 102 -7.31 2.15 -21.39
N LEU A 103 -7.27 1.83 -20.07
CA LEU A 103 -7.49 0.49 -19.57
C LEU A 103 -8.98 0.25 -19.25
N ARG A 104 -9.42 -0.99 -19.40
CA ARG A 104 -10.76 -1.42 -19.03
C ARG A 104 -10.80 -1.81 -17.56
N TYR A 105 -11.45 -1.00 -16.74
CA TYR A 105 -11.65 -1.26 -15.33
C TYR A 105 -12.57 -2.47 -15.09
N ARG A 106 -12.05 -3.50 -14.41
CA ARG A 106 -12.75 -4.77 -14.10
C ARG A 106 -13.17 -4.89 -12.64
N GLY A 107 -12.91 -3.87 -11.83
CA GLY A 107 -13.36 -3.78 -10.45
C GLY A 107 -12.24 -3.66 -9.42
N THR A 108 -12.67 -3.41 -8.16
CA THR A 108 -11.78 -3.27 -7.00
C THR A 108 -12.21 -4.21 -5.89
N MET A 109 -11.29 -5.10 -5.47
CA MET A 109 -11.47 -5.94 -4.29
C MET A 109 -10.92 -5.23 -3.05
N GLN A 110 -11.74 -5.13 -2.03
CA GLN A 110 -11.31 -4.76 -0.68
C GLN A 110 -10.80 -5.99 0.06
N VAL A 111 -9.62 -5.88 0.67
CA VAL A 111 -9.07 -6.89 1.58
C VAL A 111 -8.79 -6.23 2.93
N VAL A 112 -9.52 -6.65 3.94
CA VAL A 112 -9.26 -6.20 5.32
C VAL A 112 -8.00 -6.89 5.81
N MET A 113 -7.01 -6.10 6.21
CA MET A 113 -5.69 -6.53 6.70
C MET A 113 -5.40 -5.82 8.03
N PRO A 114 -4.44 -6.32 8.81
CA PRO A 114 -4.08 -5.70 10.08
C PRO A 114 -3.75 -4.22 9.92
N GLU A 115 -4.19 -3.41 10.88
CA GLU A 115 -3.84 -1.98 10.92
C GLU A 115 -2.33 -1.83 11.14
N ASN A 116 -1.70 -1.00 10.34
CA ASN A 116 -0.25 -0.77 10.36
C ASN A 116 0.13 0.72 10.44
N TYR A 117 -0.85 1.61 10.46
CA TYR A 117 -0.59 3.05 10.55
C TYR A 117 -0.33 3.45 12.00
N VAL A 118 0.84 3.01 12.50
CA VAL A 118 1.30 3.17 13.89
C VAL A 118 1.30 4.63 14.37
N ALA A 119 1.43 5.59 13.45
CA ALA A 119 1.39 7.02 13.77
C ALA A 119 0.00 7.51 14.21
N MET A 120 -1.09 6.76 13.94
CA MET A 120 -2.44 7.21 14.22
C MET A 120 -3.28 6.16 14.97
N PHE A 121 -3.21 4.89 14.58
CA PHE A 121 -4.10 3.85 15.07
C PHE A 121 -3.40 2.86 16.02
N ALA A 122 -4.19 2.08 16.75
CA ALA A 122 -3.71 0.90 17.44
C ALA A 122 -3.31 -0.16 16.42
N VAL A 123 -2.21 -0.84 16.67
CA VAL A 123 -1.69 -1.92 15.83
C VAL A 123 -1.89 -3.23 16.57
N PRO A 124 -2.45 -4.28 15.94
CA PRO A 124 -2.69 -5.55 16.59
C PRO A 124 -1.38 -6.26 16.94
N GLN A 125 -1.42 -7.10 17.96
CA GLN A 125 -0.36 -8.04 18.28
C GLN A 125 -0.31 -9.16 17.23
N GLU A 126 0.80 -9.89 17.18
CA GLU A 126 1.09 -10.88 16.15
C GLU A 126 -0.02 -11.92 15.94
N GLU A 127 -0.53 -12.50 17.02
CA GLU A 127 -1.58 -13.53 16.94
C GLU A 127 -2.93 -13.00 16.40
N GLU A 128 -3.26 -11.75 16.73
CA GLU A 128 -4.42 -11.09 16.17
C GLU A 128 -4.19 -10.74 14.70
N ALA A 129 -2.99 -10.27 14.37
CA ALA A 129 -2.60 -9.97 12.98
C ALA A 129 -2.70 -11.22 12.11
N LYS A 130 -2.19 -12.37 12.55
CA LYS A 130 -2.31 -13.66 11.83
C LYS A 130 -3.77 -14.03 11.56
N ARG A 131 -4.65 -13.88 12.55
CA ARG A 131 -6.09 -14.15 12.38
C ARG A 131 -6.73 -13.23 11.34
N ILE A 132 -6.38 -11.94 11.33
CA ILE A 132 -6.91 -10.98 10.35
C ILE A 132 -6.40 -11.33 8.95
N VAL A 133 -5.11 -11.63 8.78
CA VAL A 133 -4.52 -12.03 7.49
C VAL A 133 -5.20 -13.28 6.95
N HIS A 134 -5.35 -14.32 7.78
CA HIS A 134 -6.05 -15.54 7.40
C HIS A 134 -7.51 -15.27 6.97
N ALA A 135 -8.22 -14.40 7.69
CA ALA A 135 -9.59 -14.02 7.30
C ALA A 135 -9.61 -13.28 5.94
N GLY A 136 -8.57 -12.47 5.66
CA GLY A 136 -8.40 -11.74 4.40
C GLY A 136 -8.24 -12.64 3.18
N GLN A 137 -7.66 -13.84 3.34
CA GLN A 137 -7.49 -14.82 2.25
C GLN A 137 -8.81 -15.17 1.53
N ARG A 138 -9.95 -15.11 2.23
CA ARG A 138 -11.27 -15.35 1.60
C ARG A 138 -11.55 -14.34 0.48
N ALA A 139 -11.23 -13.07 0.71
CA ALA A 139 -11.39 -12.03 -0.31
C ALA A 139 -10.38 -12.22 -1.46
N LEU A 140 -9.16 -12.63 -1.15
CA LEU A 140 -8.12 -12.92 -2.15
C LEU A 140 -8.51 -14.12 -3.03
N LYS A 141 -8.98 -15.22 -2.46
CA LYS A 141 -9.49 -16.37 -3.21
C LYS A 141 -10.66 -15.99 -4.14
N LYS A 142 -11.52 -15.06 -3.70
CA LYS A 142 -12.59 -14.53 -4.55
C LYS A 142 -12.02 -13.66 -5.69
N ALA A 143 -11.06 -12.77 -5.39
CA ALA A 143 -10.40 -11.94 -6.41
C ALA A 143 -9.72 -12.81 -7.47
N ALA A 144 -8.93 -13.82 -7.04
CA ALA A 144 -8.24 -14.74 -7.94
C ALA A 144 -9.22 -15.45 -8.90
N ARG A 145 -10.37 -15.92 -8.41
CA ARG A 145 -11.39 -16.53 -9.27
C ARG A 145 -11.95 -15.57 -10.31
N CYS A 146 -12.31 -14.34 -9.91
CA CYS A 146 -12.82 -13.34 -10.86
C CYS A 146 -11.76 -13.00 -11.93
N ILE A 147 -10.49 -12.82 -11.51
CA ILE A 147 -9.40 -12.49 -12.42
C ILE A 147 -9.14 -13.64 -13.40
N ALA A 148 -9.05 -14.89 -12.91
CA ALA A 148 -8.84 -16.06 -13.75
C ALA A 148 -9.99 -16.27 -14.76
N GLY A 149 -11.23 -16.04 -14.34
CA GLY A 149 -12.44 -16.13 -15.19
C GLY A 149 -12.64 -14.90 -16.08
N LYS A 150 -11.79 -13.87 -15.98
CA LYS A 150 -11.99 -12.57 -16.63
C LYS A 150 -13.37 -11.97 -16.34
N GLU A 151 -13.85 -12.15 -15.11
CA GLU A 151 -15.12 -11.63 -14.61
C GLU A 151 -14.90 -10.30 -13.88
N ASP A 152 -15.92 -9.44 -13.87
CA ASP A 152 -15.85 -8.20 -13.11
C ASP A 152 -15.92 -8.48 -11.60
N ILE A 153 -15.05 -7.84 -10.83
CA ILE A 153 -15.16 -7.82 -9.38
C ILE A 153 -16.31 -6.89 -9.00
N PRO A 154 -17.37 -7.39 -8.34
CA PRO A 154 -18.46 -6.55 -7.91
C PRO A 154 -17.96 -5.46 -6.94
N THR A 155 -17.86 -4.24 -7.42
CA THR A 155 -17.45 -3.09 -6.61
C THR A 155 -18.70 -2.39 -6.08
N LYS A 156 -18.89 -2.40 -4.76
CA LYS A 156 -20.01 -1.68 -4.15
C LYS A 156 -19.85 -0.18 -4.43
N ALA A 157 -20.90 0.44 -4.97
CA ALA A 157 -20.94 1.88 -5.07
C ALA A 157 -20.80 2.50 -3.67
N ALA A 158 -19.89 3.45 -3.52
CA ALA A 158 -19.77 4.17 -2.28
C ALA A 158 -21.04 4.99 -2.02
N GLY A 159 -21.64 4.84 -0.84
CA GLY A 159 -22.66 5.74 -0.36
C GLY A 159 -22.13 7.19 -0.24
N ILE A 160 -23.01 8.14 0.10
CA ILE A 160 -22.66 9.57 0.23
C ILE A 160 -21.45 9.76 1.17
N GLY A 161 -21.42 9.06 2.30
CA GLY A 161 -20.30 9.10 3.25
C GLY A 161 -18.97 8.61 2.63
N GLY A 162 -18.99 7.54 1.87
CA GLY A 162 -17.79 7.02 1.21
C GLY A 162 -17.25 7.98 0.12
N LYS A 163 -18.14 8.64 -0.61
CA LYS A 163 -17.74 9.68 -1.59
C LYS A 163 -17.12 10.90 -0.90
N LEU A 164 -17.68 11.34 0.23
CA LEU A 164 -17.16 12.46 1.02
C LEU A 164 -15.76 12.12 1.56
N MET A 165 -15.60 10.94 2.15
CA MET A 165 -14.33 10.46 2.70
C MET A 165 -13.24 10.38 1.63
N SER A 166 -13.52 9.73 0.51
CA SER A 166 -12.55 9.56 -0.57
C SER A 166 -12.26 10.85 -1.34
N GLY A 167 -13.15 11.83 -1.32
CA GLY A 167 -12.97 13.13 -1.98
C GLY A 167 -12.35 14.16 -1.04
N ILE A 168 -13.19 14.83 -0.24
CA ILE A 168 -12.78 15.98 0.58
C ILE A 168 -11.79 15.59 1.66
N VAL A 169 -12.05 14.48 2.39
CA VAL A 169 -11.14 14.05 3.47
C VAL A 169 -9.80 13.63 2.93
N ASN A 170 -9.75 12.89 1.82
CA ASN A 170 -8.47 12.55 1.18
C ASN A 170 -7.69 13.80 0.75
N GLY A 171 -8.39 14.79 0.15
CA GLY A 171 -7.76 16.05 -0.27
C GLY A 171 -7.10 16.80 0.89
N LEU A 172 -7.74 16.81 2.07
CA LEU A 172 -7.24 17.47 3.28
C LEU A 172 -6.22 16.61 4.06
N PHE A 173 -6.28 15.29 3.94
CA PHE A 173 -5.43 14.38 4.70
C PHE A 173 -3.94 14.62 4.46
N TYR A 174 -3.52 14.70 3.22
CA TYR A 174 -2.11 14.88 2.89
C TYR A 174 -1.54 16.21 3.43
N PRO A 175 -2.14 17.38 3.17
CA PRO A 175 -1.59 18.64 3.66
C PRO A 175 -1.68 18.80 5.18
N LEU A 176 -2.60 18.13 5.87
CA LEU A 176 -2.79 18.28 7.31
C LEU A 176 -2.05 17.22 8.12
N PHE A 177 -2.09 15.95 7.70
CA PHE A 177 -1.62 14.83 8.51
C PHE A 177 -0.31 14.19 8.01
N VAL A 178 -0.05 14.18 6.71
CA VAL A 178 1.16 13.55 6.16
C VAL A 178 2.35 14.50 6.35
N LYS A 179 2.93 14.49 7.55
CA LYS A 179 4.06 15.35 7.96
C LYS A 179 5.16 14.51 8.58
N ASP A 180 6.39 14.69 8.13
CA ASP A 180 7.55 14.00 8.70
C ASP A 180 8.18 14.70 9.91
N LYS A 181 7.79 15.94 10.21
CA LYS A 181 8.34 16.72 11.33
C LYS A 181 8.15 16.09 12.71
N ALA A 182 7.20 15.16 12.85
CA ALA A 182 6.95 14.48 14.12
C ALA A 182 7.82 13.23 14.32
N PHE A 183 8.52 12.74 13.30
CA PHE A 183 9.47 11.64 13.48
C PHE A 183 10.61 12.06 14.42
N ARG A 184 10.96 11.16 15.33
CA ARG A 184 12.03 11.32 16.32
C ARG A 184 12.90 10.07 16.34
N VAL A 185 14.15 10.26 16.70
CA VAL A 185 15.13 9.18 16.84
C VAL A 185 15.64 9.18 18.26
N SER A 186 15.63 8.03 18.91
CA SER A 186 16.18 7.84 20.25
C SER A 186 17.66 7.42 20.20
N GLU A 187 18.30 7.38 21.37
CA GLU A 187 19.68 6.91 21.53
C GLU A 187 19.85 5.42 21.20
N ALA A 188 18.76 4.65 21.12
CA ALA A 188 18.79 3.26 20.66
C ALA A 188 19.16 3.09 19.16
N CYS A 189 19.30 4.20 18.42
CA CYS A 189 19.70 4.17 17.01
C CYS A 189 21.15 3.72 16.86
N ILE A 190 21.34 2.62 16.14
CA ILE A 190 22.66 2.03 15.85
C ILE A 190 23.26 2.50 14.50
N SER A 191 22.69 3.52 13.87
CA SER A 191 23.18 4.11 12.62
C SER A 191 23.26 3.13 11.43
N CYS A 192 22.42 2.09 11.40
CA CYS A 192 22.47 1.03 10.38
C CYS A 192 21.97 1.44 8.99
N GLY A 193 21.31 2.60 8.83
CA GLY A 193 20.81 3.08 7.55
C GLY A 193 19.53 2.44 7.02
N LYS A 194 18.99 1.40 7.69
CA LYS A 194 17.81 0.67 7.21
C LYS A 194 16.61 1.57 6.90
N CYS A 195 16.36 2.59 7.72
CA CYS A 195 15.27 3.55 7.50
C CYS A 195 15.42 4.37 6.19
N ALA A 196 16.64 4.68 5.78
CA ALA A 196 16.89 5.33 4.50
C ALA A 196 16.74 4.35 3.32
N GLU A 197 17.18 3.10 3.50
CA GLU A 197 17.05 2.03 2.50
C GLU A 197 15.57 1.74 2.14
N VAL A 198 14.70 1.62 3.14
CA VAL A 198 13.28 1.31 2.95
C VAL A 198 12.41 2.53 2.63
N CYS A 199 12.99 3.70 2.52
CA CYS A 199 12.23 4.92 2.22
C CYS A 199 11.94 5.03 0.72
N VAL A 200 10.73 4.69 0.32
CA VAL A 200 10.27 4.79 -1.08
C VAL A 200 10.35 6.20 -1.67
N MET A 201 10.35 7.23 -0.81
CA MET A 201 10.41 8.64 -1.23
C MET A 201 11.84 9.22 -1.22
N ASN A 202 12.87 8.42 -0.92
CA ASN A 202 14.23 8.92 -0.68
C ASN A 202 14.28 10.10 0.32
N ASN A 203 13.33 10.15 1.26
CA ASN A 203 13.10 11.26 2.18
C ASN A 203 14.02 11.25 3.40
N ILE A 204 14.80 10.18 3.61
CA ILE A 204 15.61 10.00 4.81
C ILE A 204 17.09 9.97 4.45
N HIS A 205 17.84 10.90 5.04
CA HIS A 205 19.28 10.97 4.89
C HIS A 205 19.96 10.77 6.25
N LEU A 206 21.13 10.12 6.26
CA LEU A 206 21.93 10.02 7.48
C LEU A 206 22.83 11.26 7.61
N VAL A 207 22.67 11.99 8.70
CA VAL A 207 23.53 13.10 9.11
C VAL A 207 24.18 12.71 10.43
N GLU A 208 25.50 12.65 10.46
CA GLU A 208 26.27 12.16 11.63
C GLU A 208 25.78 10.80 12.14
N GLY A 209 25.40 9.90 11.20
CA GLY A 209 24.89 8.57 11.49
C GLY A 209 23.42 8.50 11.95
N LYS A 210 22.73 9.61 12.13
CA LYS A 210 21.32 9.64 12.54
C LYS A 210 20.40 10.00 11.36
N PRO A 211 19.20 9.39 11.24
CA PRO A 211 18.26 9.71 10.16
C PRO A 211 17.64 11.09 10.34
N VAL A 212 17.58 11.82 9.22
CA VAL A 212 16.94 13.14 9.11
C VAL A 212 15.95 13.09 7.95
N TRP A 213 14.70 13.47 8.19
CA TRP A 213 13.63 13.55 7.19
C TRP A 213 13.66 14.90 6.47
N LYS A 214 13.43 14.90 5.16
CA LYS A 214 13.62 16.06 4.27
C LYS A 214 12.31 16.70 3.76
N GLY A 215 11.14 16.33 4.33
CA GLY A 215 9.86 16.97 4.01
C GLY A 215 9.04 16.28 2.92
N ASN A 216 9.53 15.20 2.33
CA ASN A 216 8.85 14.46 1.25
C ASN A 216 8.36 13.08 1.72
N CYS A 217 7.61 13.03 2.81
CA CYS A 217 7.10 11.78 3.36
C CYS A 217 5.73 11.41 2.80
N THR A 218 5.48 10.13 2.57
CA THR A 218 4.16 9.57 2.21
C THR A 218 3.47 8.83 3.36
N HIS A 219 4.06 8.80 4.55
CA HIS A 219 3.55 8.10 5.74
C HIS A 219 3.31 6.60 5.54
N CYS A 220 4.17 5.92 4.80
CA CYS A 220 4.09 4.47 4.59
C CYS A 220 4.46 3.63 5.83
N MET A 221 5.02 4.25 6.85
CA MET A 221 5.48 3.62 8.11
C MET A 221 6.63 2.62 7.97
N ALA A 222 7.18 2.37 6.79
CA ALA A 222 8.27 1.43 6.61
C ALA A 222 9.47 1.75 7.52
N CYS A 223 9.94 3.00 7.55
CA CYS A 223 11.12 3.39 8.33
C CYS A 223 10.97 3.16 9.84
N ILE A 224 9.77 3.33 10.40
CA ILE A 224 9.51 3.11 11.83
C ILE A 224 9.31 1.62 12.13
N CYS A 225 8.66 0.88 11.24
CA CYS A 225 8.42 -0.55 11.40
C CYS A 225 9.69 -1.39 11.15
N ASP A 226 10.49 -1.04 10.13
CA ASP A 226 11.73 -1.76 9.78
C ASP A 226 12.95 -1.37 10.65
N CYS A 227 12.79 -0.48 11.63
CA CYS A 227 13.90 -0.13 12.52
C CYS A 227 14.23 -1.28 13.47
N PRO A 228 15.42 -1.93 13.36
CA PRO A 228 15.74 -3.15 14.12
C PRO A 228 15.82 -2.93 15.62
N THR A 229 16.08 -1.71 16.07
CA THR A 229 16.13 -1.34 17.48
C THR A 229 14.92 -0.55 17.93
N ALA A 230 13.87 -0.44 17.09
CA ALA A 230 12.68 0.38 17.32
C ALA A 230 13.00 1.84 17.77
N ALA A 231 14.13 2.38 17.30
CA ALA A 231 14.63 3.70 17.70
C ALA A 231 13.83 4.88 17.12
N ILE A 232 12.96 4.63 16.12
CA ILE A 232 12.18 5.67 15.45
C ILE A 232 10.77 5.72 16.04
N GLU A 233 10.31 6.92 16.39
CA GLU A 233 8.98 7.20 16.90
C GLU A 233 8.33 8.35 16.13
N TYR A 234 6.99 8.34 16.02
CA TYR A 234 6.20 9.44 15.52
C TYR A 234 5.57 10.23 16.68
N GLY A 235 6.30 11.19 17.18
CA GLY A 235 5.95 11.94 18.38
C GLY A 235 5.74 11.01 19.59
N ARG A 236 4.57 11.15 20.25
CA ARG A 236 4.12 10.24 21.31
C ARG A 236 3.15 9.17 20.80
N ALA A 237 2.67 9.31 19.58
CA ALA A 237 1.58 8.49 19.04
C ALA A 237 1.97 7.02 18.80
N SER A 238 3.25 6.75 18.53
CA SER A 238 3.75 5.40 18.24
C SER A 238 4.44 4.72 19.43
N VAL A 239 4.69 5.45 20.51
CA VAL A 239 5.40 4.92 21.69
C VAL A 239 4.66 3.72 22.29
N GLY A 240 5.37 2.61 22.49
CA GLY A 240 4.84 1.37 23.04
C GLY A 240 3.97 0.55 22.09
N LYS A 241 3.76 0.99 20.85
CA LYS A 241 3.04 0.21 19.85
C LYS A 241 3.96 -0.82 19.18
N PRO A 242 3.43 -1.98 18.75
CA PRO A 242 4.18 -2.95 17.98
C PRO A 242 4.74 -2.36 16.68
N ARG A 243 5.91 -2.81 16.26
CA ARG A 243 6.46 -2.54 14.92
C ARG A 243 5.92 -3.62 13.98
N TYR A 244 4.96 -3.22 13.15
CA TYR A 244 4.18 -4.15 12.35
C TYR A 244 4.90 -4.55 11.07
N HIS A 245 5.00 -5.85 10.88
CA HIS A 245 5.24 -6.49 9.58
C HIS A 245 4.12 -7.48 9.32
N CYS A 246 3.71 -7.62 8.06
CA CYS A 246 2.68 -8.60 7.73
C CYS A 246 3.20 -10.01 8.09
N PRO A 247 2.53 -10.74 8.99
CA PRO A 247 2.96 -12.07 9.36
C PRO A 247 2.73 -13.05 8.22
N GLU A 248 3.60 -14.05 8.14
CA GLU A 248 3.36 -15.23 7.32
C GLU A 248 2.23 -16.06 7.93
N VAL A 249 1.30 -16.52 7.11
CA VAL A 249 0.22 -17.42 7.50
C VAL A 249 0.04 -18.48 6.42
N GLU A 250 -0.27 -19.70 6.83
CA GLU A 250 -0.59 -20.80 5.93
C GLU A 250 -1.89 -20.53 5.14
N GLU A 251 -2.00 -21.08 3.92
CA GLU A 251 -3.12 -20.90 3.00
C GLU A 251 -4.23 -21.93 3.22
#